data_9b55e1608817d2a18c3cfdfc010eda4e
#
_entry.id   9b55e1608817d2a18c3cfdfc010eda4e
#
_cell.length_a   1.000
_cell.length_b   1.000
_cell.length_c   1.000
_cell.angle_alpha   90.00
_cell.angle_beta   90.00
_cell.angle_gamma   90.00
#
_symmetry.space_group_name_H-M   'P 1'
#
loop_
_entity.id
_entity.type
_entity.pdbx_description
1 polymer ?
#
loop_
_entity_poly.entity_id
_entity_poly.type
_entity_poly.pdbx_seq_one_letter_code
_entity_poly.pdbx_strand_id
1 'polypeptide(L)'
;MRRIQYRLLAIIISIGLIGIITPILYTKSLALDQTQEGIIDKLRSHANTILVYSDLSKKDTFQGLATEYSNASSLRVTLIAANGTVIGESSLSNKLLSQMDNHIERPEVIAAQEFGEGFATRYSNTLKTEFIYFAKKVDQNYHGFKYVRLAQSLKSVTDLAGTYREFYYLIIGFMILVIIIAWFLLKSWLTDPIQELTQAADDISKGDLSRRISINTGGVEIDDLAINMNQMAMTLDQDFRRIKRMEKVGSEFLGNVTHELKTPISSISGYIETLLEGAIKDENVNIDFLNRALENVKRLEELVTDLVEISRIETGELQMNYDYFNIYTLLNDIHKDAKQRNSNKDIKIQLEVPDKKLFIYGDESRLEQVIDNLLSNAMRYTDQGHIRIKVIRRDNELVFSIIDTGIGISRKSINRIFERFYRADKARDRRKGGTGLGLAISKHIIEAHGSNIYVDSLEGKGSTFSFGITTISP
;
A
#
# COMPACT_ATOMS: atom_id res chain seq x y z
N MET A 1 -9.33 -4.34 -13.32
CA MET A 1 -10.32 -3.77 -12.36
C MET A 1 -11.78 -3.84 -12.82
N ARG A 2 -12.16 -3.41 -14.02
CA ARG A 2 -13.56 -3.56 -14.51
C ARG A 2 -14.13 -4.97 -14.27
N ARG A 3 -13.33 -6.04 -14.41
CA ARG A 3 -13.78 -7.42 -14.16
C ARG A 3 -14.22 -7.71 -12.72
N ILE A 4 -13.60 -7.08 -11.71
CA ILE A 4 -13.98 -7.28 -10.29
C ILE A 4 -15.29 -6.57 -10.00
N GLN A 5 -15.46 -5.34 -10.49
CA GLN A 5 -16.71 -4.58 -10.36
C GLN A 5 -17.90 -5.34 -10.96
N TYR A 6 -17.75 -5.89 -12.18
CA TYR A 6 -18.80 -6.68 -12.83
C TYR A 6 -19.11 -7.99 -12.08
N ARG A 7 -18.10 -8.64 -11.48
CA ARG A 7 -18.32 -9.83 -10.66
C ARG A 7 -19.08 -9.52 -9.38
N LEU A 8 -18.72 -8.46 -8.67
CA LEU A 8 -19.43 -8.03 -7.47
C LEU A 8 -20.86 -7.60 -7.80
N LEU A 9 -21.07 -6.86 -8.87
CA LEU A 9 -22.39 -6.49 -9.35
C LEU A 9 -23.22 -7.74 -9.70
N ALA A 10 -22.64 -8.70 -10.40
CA ALA A 10 -23.32 -9.95 -10.73
C ALA A 10 -23.74 -10.75 -9.49
N ILE A 11 -22.89 -10.79 -8.45
CA ILE A 11 -23.21 -11.43 -7.17
C ILE A 11 -24.37 -10.71 -6.48
N ILE A 12 -24.35 -9.39 -6.38
CA ILE A 12 -25.40 -8.59 -5.77
C ILE A 12 -26.72 -8.80 -6.51
N ILE A 13 -26.71 -8.74 -7.83
CA ILE A 13 -27.90 -9.00 -8.67
C ILE A 13 -28.42 -10.43 -8.47
N SER A 14 -27.54 -11.43 -8.42
CA SER A 14 -27.92 -12.83 -8.23
C SER A 14 -28.59 -13.06 -6.87
N ILE A 15 -28.03 -12.49 -5.81
CA ILE A 15 -28.62 -12.55 -4.46
C ILE A 15 -29.99 -11.85 -4.44
N GLY A 16 -30.09 -10.68 -5.06
CA GLY A 16 -31.34 -9.94 -5.19
C GLY A 16 -32.41 -10.73 -5.95
N LEU A 17 -32.07 -11.36 -7.07
CA LEU A 17 -32.96 -12.21 -7.85
C LEU A 17 -33.47 -13.43 -7.05
N ILE A 18 -32.58 -14.11 -6.34
CA ILE A 18 -32.96 -15.22 -5.47
C ILE A 18 -33.90 -14.73 -4.38
N GLY A 19 -33.58 -13.60 -3.74
CA GLY A 19 -34.43 -13.00 -2.69
C GLY A 19 -35.83 -12.56 -3.16
N ILE A 20 -35.98 -12.26 -4.47
CA ILE A 20 -37.30 -11.92 -5.07
C ILE A 20 -38.03 -13.17 -5.51
N ILE A 21 -37.39 -14.06 -6.24
CA ILE A 21 -38.04 -15.22 -6.87
C ILE A 21 -38.52 -16.24 -5.83
N THR A 22 -37.72 -16.53 -4.82
CA THR A 22 -38.02 -17.58 -3.83
C THR A 22 -39.30 -17.29 -3.04
N PRO A 23 -39.53 -16.09 -2.47
CA PRO A 23 -40.79 -15.79 -1.77
C PRO A 23 -42.00 -15.82 -2.69
N ILE A 24 -41.87 -15.36 -3.94
CA ILE A 24 -42.95 -15.36 -4.92
C ILE A 24 -43.40 -16.80 -5.24
N LEU A 25 -42.47 -17.69 -5.51
CA LEU A 25 -42.75 -19.09 -5.80
C LEU A 25 -43.34 -19.81 -4.56
N TYR A 26 -42.76 -19.56 -3.38
CA TYR A 26 -43.21 -20.17 -2.13
C TYR A 26 -44.63 -19.74 -1.75
N THR A 27 -44.91 -18.43 -1.79
CA THR A 27 -46.27 -17.92 -1.43
C THR A 27 -47.33 -18.34 -2.45
N LYS A 28 -46.97 -18.43 -3.75
CA LYS A 28 -47.89 -18.93 -4.77
C LYS A 28 -48.21 -20.40 -4.54
N SER A 29 -47.26 -21.26 -4.24
CA SER A 29 -47.48 -22.68 -3.93
C SER A 29 -48.34 -22.84 -2.69
N LEU A 30 -47.95 -22.18 -1.59
CA LEU A 30 -48.69 -22.28 -0.31
C LEU A 30 -50.12 -21.76 -0.41
N ALA A 31 -50.37 -20.66 -1.13
CA ALA A 31 -51.69 -20.10 -1.32
C ALA A 31 -52.60 -21.03 -2.13
N LEU A 32 -52.09 -21.70 -3.15
CA LEU A 32 -52.84 -22.66 -3.95
C LEU A 32 -53.25 -23.88 -3.12
N ASP A 33 -52.31 -24.48 -2.39
CA ASP A 33 -52.57 -25.69 -1.59
C ASP A 33 -53.57 -25.42 -0.43
N GLN A 34 -53.33 -24.35 0.35
CA GLN A 34 -54.24 -24.00 1.46
C GLN A 34 -55.65 -23.61 0.98
N THR A 35 -55.74 -22.95 -0.17
CA THR A 35 -57.03 -22.54 -0.71
C THR A 35 -57.80 -23.77 -1.25
N GLN A 36 -57.11 -24.70 -1.88
CA GLN A 36 -57.72 -25.91 -2.39
C GLN A 36 -58.26 -26.81 -1.27
N GLU A 37 -57.47 -27.05 -0.21
CA GLU A 37 -57.89 -27.77 0.97
C GLU A 37 -59.06 -27.07 1.66
N GLY A 38 -59.01 -25.75 1.86
CA GLY A 38 -60.06 -24.96 2.45
C GLY A 38 -61.36 -25.03 1.65
N ILE A 39 -61.31 -25.08 0.31
CA ILE A 39 -62.48 -25.25 -0.55
C ILE A 39 -63.08 -26.68 -0.39
N ILE A 40 -62.22 -27.70 -0.37
CA ILE A 40 -62.69 -29.10 -0.18
C ILE A 40 -63.39 -29.26 1.16
N ASP A 41 -62.78 -28.73 2.24
CA ASP A 41 -63.43 -28.82 3.58
C ASP A 41 -64.73 -28.04 3.65
N LYS A 42 -64.84 -26.89 3.00
CA LYS A 42 -66.09 -26.15 2.87
C LYS A 42 -67.12 -26.98 2.11
N LEU A 43 -66.75 -27.57 0.97
CA LEU A 43 -67.65 -28.41 0.19
C LEU A 43 -68.10 -29.65 0.99
N ARG A 44 -67.20 -30.28 1.76
CA ARG A 44 -67.48 -31.39 2.65
C ARG A 44 -68.49 -30.98 3.72
N SER A 45 -68.32 -29.85 4.36
CA SER A 45 -69.27 -29.32 5.36
C SER A 45 -70.64 -29.07 4.77
N HIS A 46 -70.72 -28.43 3.61
CA HIS A 46 -71.98 -28.18 2.93
C HIS A 46 -72.62 -29.45 2.43
N ALA A 47 -71.88 -30.49 1.99
CA ALA A 47 -72.47 -31.77 1.63
C ALA A 47 -73.13 -32.46 2.83
N ASN A 48 -72.49 -32.39 4.01
CA ASN A 48 -73.07 -32.89 5.25
C ASN A 48 -74.34 -32.13 5.65
N THR A 49 -74.33 -30.79 5.47
CA THR A 49 -75.51 -29.96 5.79
C THR A 49 -76.71 -30.30 4.91
N ILE A 50 -76.54 -30.53 3.60
CA ILE A 50 -77.57 -30.96 2.68
C ILE A 50 -78.21 -32.26 3.19
N LEU A 51 -77.40 -33.20 3.69
CA LEU A 51 -77.92 -34.48 4.17
C LEU A 51 -78.76 -34.36 5.44
N VAL A 52 -78.42 -33.47 6.35
CA VAL A 52 -79.16 -33.23 7.59
C VAL A 52 -80.51 -32.53 7.33
N TYR A 53 -80.53 -31.58 6.39
CA TYR A 53 -81.72 -30.78 6.10
C TYR A 53 -82.57 -31.29 4.95
N SER A 54 -82.15 -32.37 4.26
CA SER A 54 -82.93 -32.99 3.18
C SER A 54 -84.09 -33.89 3.72
N ASP A 55 -84.86 -33.35 4.60
CA ASP A 55 -86.07 -34.01 5.01
C ASP A 55 -87.10 -33.96 3.84
N LEU A 56 -87.17 -35.06 3.10
CA LEU A 56 -87.98 -35.22 1.89
C LEU A 56 -89.51 -35.11 2.09
N SER A 57 -89.95 -34.97 3.31
CA SER A 57 -91.39 -34.86 3.61
C SER A 57 -92.00 -33.50 3.20
N LYS A 58 -91.19 -32.53 2.79
CA LYS A 58 -91.65 -31.17 2.49
C LYS A 58 -91.26 -30.62 1.09
N LYS A 59 -90.60 -31.39 0.23
CA LYS A 59 -90.12 -30.85 -1.07
C LYS A 59 -90.62 -31.70 -2.22
N ASP A 60 -91.34 -31.06 -3.14
CA ASP A 60 -92.00 -31.71 -4.28
C ASP A 60 -91.06 -32.27 -5.37
N THR A 61 -89.78 -31.87 -5.41
CA THR A 61 -88.79 -32.36 -6.44
C THR A 61 -87.33 -32.22 -6.00
N PHE A 62 -86.41 -33.17 -6.42
CA PHE A 62 -84.93 -33.09 -6.26
C PHE A 62 -84.36 -31.89 -6.91
N GLN A 63 -84.92 -31.40 -8.01
CA GLN A 63 -84.50 -30.16 -8.68
C GLN A 63 -84.78 -28.95 -7.76
N GLY A 64 -85.90 -28.87 -7.06
CA GLY A 64 -86.17 -27.80 -6.09
C GLY A 64 -85.12 -27.74 -4.97
N LEU A 65 -84.76 -28.92 -4.43
CA LEU A 65 -83.74 -29.05 -3.39
C LEU A 65 -82.40 -28.55 -3.85
N ALA A 66 -81.97 -28.98 -5.03
CA ALA A 66 -80.68 -28.55 -5.59
C ALA A 66 -80.62 -27.03 -5.82
N THR A 67 -81.71 -26.44 -6.33
CA THR A 67 -81.76 -25.00 -6.63
C THR A 67 -81.80 -24.14 -5.37
N GLU A 68 -82.64 -24.53 -4.38
CA GLU A 68 -82.77 -23.80 -3.13
C GLU A 68 -81.46 -23.78 -2.35
N TYR A 69 -80.79 -24.95 -2.26
CA TYR A 69 -79.52 -25.04 -1.56
C TYR A 69 -78.37 -24.26 -2.30
N SER A 70 -78.41 -24.31 -3.62
CA SER A 70 -77.49 -23.52 -4.41
C SER A 70 -77.65 -22.01 -4.16
N ASN A 71 -78.89 -21.52 -4.11
CA ASN A 71 -79.14 -20.09 -3.82
C ASN A 71 -78.74 -19.70 -2.41
N ALA A 72 -78.81 -20.58 -1.44
CA ALA A 72 -78.41 -20.33 -0.05
C ALA A 72 -76.86 -20.41 0.12
N SER A 73 -76.17 -21.30 -0.59
CA SER A 73 -74.75 -21.59 -0.41
C SER A 73 -73.83 -20.97 -1.46
N SER A 74 -74.39 -20.49 -2.59
CA SER A 74 -73.63 -20.04 -3.79
C SER A 74 -72.76 -21.15 -4.39
N LEU A 75 -73.12 -22.43 -4.10
CA LEU A 75 -72.42 -23.59 -4.64
C LEU A 75 -73.27 -24.24 -5.75
N ARG A 76 -72.65 -24.83 -6.72
CA ARG A 76 -73.31 -25.66 -7.70
C ARG A 76 -73.62 -27.01 -7.05
N VAL A 77 -74.85 -27.43 -7.11
CA VAL A 77 -75.35 -28.66 -6.48
C VAL A 77 -75.92 -29.61 -7.54
N THR A 78 -75.45 -30.85 -7.50
CA THR A 78 -75.92 -31.92 -8.39
C THR A 78 -76.29 -33.14 -7.52
N LEU A 79 -77.52 -33.66 -7.67
CA LEU A 79 -77.97 -34.85 -7.03
C LEU A 79 -77.95 -35.98 -8.05
N ILE A 80 -77.37 -37.13 -7.71
CA ILE A 80 -77.09 -38.20 -8.65
C ILE A 80 -77.72 -39.52 -8.11
N ALA A 81 -78.41 -40.20 -8.93
CA ALA A 81 -78.96 -41.51 -8.62
C ALA A 81 -77.93 -42.63 -8.64
N ALA A 82 -78.26 -43.84 -8.15
CA ALA A 82 -77.35 -44.98 -8.09
C ALA A 82 -76.76 -45.40 -9.48
N ASN A 83 -77.59 -45.24 -10.51
CA ASN A 83 -77.19 -45.54 -11.91
C ASN A 83 -76.38 -44.40 -12.57
N GLY A 84 -76.04 -43.30 -11.86
CA GLY A 84 -75.32 -42.15 -12.34
C GLY A 84 -76.17 -41.11 -13.05
N THR A 85 -77.45 -41.29 -13.17
CA THR A 85 -78.36 -40.31 -13.74
C THR A 85 -78.50 -39.10 -12.85
N VAL A 86 -78.40 -37.88 -13.40
CA VAL A 86 -78.60 -36.61 -12.66
C VAL A 86 -80.11 -36.40 -12.48
N ILE A 87 -80.58 -36.34 -11.22
CA ILE A 87 -81.96 -36.14 -10.85
C ILE A 87 -82.28 -34.76 -10.32
N GLY A 88 -81.23 -33.94 -10.04
CA GLY A 88 -81.31 -32.53 -9.66
C GLY A 88 -80.02 -31.81 -9.97
N GLU A 89 -80.12 -30.62 -10.55
CA GLU A 89 -78.95 -29.82 -10.93
C GLU A 89 -79.28 -28.32 -10.81
N SER A 90 -78.53 -27.60 -9.97
CA SER A 90 -78.83 -26.20 -9.66
C SER A 90 -78.57 -25.22 -10.78
N SER A 91 -77.70 -25.53 -11.70
CA SER A 91 -77.31 -24.63 -12.77
C SER A 91 -78.14 -24.77 -14.06
N LEU A 92 -79.09 -25.70 -14.12
CA LEU A 92 -79.89 -26.01 -15.28
C LEU A 92 -81.37 -25.99 -15.01
N SER A 93 -82.24 -25.70 -16.01
CA SER A 93 -83.64 -25.81 -15.92
C SER A 93 -84.09 -27.30 -16.07
N ASN A 94 -85.27 -27.64 -15.54
CA ASN A 94 -85.83 -28.99 -15.58
C ASN A 94 -85.86 -29.61 -17.00
N LYS A 95 -86.01 -28.78 -18.07
CA LYS A 95 -86.09 -29.26 -19.46
C LYS A 95 -84.75 -29.78 -20.00
N LEU A 96 -83.61 -29.31 -19.38
CA LEU A 96 -82.23 -29.69 -19.81
C LEU A 96 -81.67 -30.83 -18.96
N LEU A 97 -82.34 -31.21 -17.85
CA LEU A 97 -81.80 -32.22 -16.95
C LEU A 97 -81.75 -33.60 -17.66
N SER A 98 -82.73 -33.92 -18.49
CA SER A 98 -82.76 -35.18 -19.27
C SER A 98 -81.72 -35.33 -20.38
N GLN A 99 -81.03 -34.22 -20.73
CA GLN A 99 -79.98 -34.19 -21.74
C GLN A 99 -78.56 -34.21 -21.13
N MET A 100 -78.50 -34.34 -19.79
CA MET A 100 -77.18 -34.43 -19.14
C MET A 100 -76.54 -35.81 -19.28
N ASP A 101 -75.27 -35.83 -19.46
CA ASP A 101 -74.47 -37.04 -19.46
C ASP A 101 -74.58 -37.77 -18.14
N ASN A 102 -74.39 -39.08 -18.20
CA ASN A 102 -74.29 -39.88 -16.96
C ASN A 102 -73.00 -39.46 -16.20
N HIS A 103 -73.15 -39.31 -14.88
CA HIS A 103 -72.09 -38.81 -14.04
C HIS A 103 -71.35 -39.89 -13.22
N ILE A 104 -71.69 -41.21 -13.45
CA ILE A 104 -71.08 -42.32 -12.68
C ILE A 104 -69.62 -42.47 -12.91
N GLU A 105 -69.10 -42.10 -14.13
CA GLU A 105 -67.70 -42.19 -14.51
C GLU A 105 -66.89 -40.91 -14.15
N ARG A 106 -67.47 -39.97 -13.45
CA ARG A 106 -66.81 -38.80 -13.05
C ARG A 106 -65.81 -39.12 -11.91
N PRO A 107 -64.49 -38.66 -11.99
CA PRO A 107 -63.45 -39.03 -11.02
C PRO A 107 -63.86 -38.82 -9.55
N GLU A 108 -64.54 -37.71 -9.25
CA GLU A 108 -65.08 -37.41 -7.91
C GLU A 108 -66.16 -38.38 -7.47
N VAL A 109 -66.96 -38.87 -8.40
CA VAL A 109 -68.01 -39.83 -8.12
C VAL A 109 -67.51 -41.26 -7.96
N ILE A 110 -66.51 -41.64 -8.79
CA ILE A 110 -65.80 -42.92 -8.66
C ILE A 110 -65.13 -42.99 -7.29
N ALA A 111 -64.36 -41.94 -6.92
CA ALA A 111 -63.76 -41.89 -5.59
C ALA A 111 -64.77 -41.94 -4.45
N ALA A 112 -65.93 -41.26 -4.60
CA ALA A 112 -66.98 -41.31 -3.61
C ALA A 112 -67.63 -42.70 -3.54
N GLN A 113 -67.72 -43.46 -4.63
CA GLN A 113 -68.20 -44.82 -4.66
C GLN A 113 -67.31 -45.77 -3.84
N GLU A 114 -66.00 -45.62 -3.94
CA GLU A 114 -64.98 -46.47 -3.30
C GLU A 114 -64.70 -46.07 -1.84
N PHE A 115 -64.50 -44.78 -1.60
CA PHE A 115 -64.02 -44.26 -0.30
C PHE A 115 -65.10 -43.53 0.50
N GLY A 116 -66.34 -43.42 -0.03
CA GLY A 116 -67.45 -42.71 0.60
C GLY A 116 -67.47 -41.22 0.25
N GLU A 117 -66.41 -40.63 -0.04
CA GLU A 117 -66.29 -39.25 -0.55
C GLU A 117 -65.12 -39.16 -1.55
N GLY A 118 -65.16 -38.17 -2.47
CA GLY A 118 -64.12 -37.92 -3.44
C GLY A 118 -64.16 -36.50 -3.96
N PHE A 119 -63.02 -36.04 -4.47
CA PHE A 119 -62.90 -34.72 -5.10
C PHE A 119 -62.09 -34.80 -6.39
N ALA A 120 -62.32 -33.84 -7.28
CA ALA A 120 -61.53 -33.67 -8.52
C ALA A 120 -61.56 -32.22 -8.96
N THR A 121 -60.44 -31.72 -9.46
CA THR A 121 -60.36 -30.41 -10.10
C THR A 121 -60.43 -30.59 -11.60
N ARG A 122 -61.42 -29.95 -12.24
CA ARG A 122 -61.65 -30.08 -13.68
C ARG A 122 -62.12 -28.77 -14.32
N TYR A 123 -61.79 -28.60 -15.59
CA TYR A 123 -62.35 -27.53 -16.40
C TYR A 123 -63.81 -27.84 -16.75
N SER A 124 -64.70 -26.90 -16.48
CA SER A 124 -66.12 -26.99 -16.86
C SER A 124 -66.31 -26.43 -18.27
N ASN A 125 -66.62 -27.28 -19.23
CA ASN A 125 -66.94 -26.88 -20.61
C ASN A 125 -68.18 -25.97 -20.68
N THR A 126 -69.13 -26.14 -19.75
CA THR A 126 -70.35 -25.35 -19.67
C THR A 126 -70.12 -23.94 -19.15
N LEU A 127 -69.29 -23.77 -18.14
CA LEU A 127 -69.04 -22.48 -17.47
C LEU A 127 -67.70 -21.88 -17.79
N LYS A 128 -66.88 -22.53 -18.66
CA LYS A 128 -65.57 -22.08 -19.19
C LYS A 128 -64.60 -21.63 -18.08
N THR A 129 -64.59 -22.36 -16.96
CA THR A 129 -63.68 -22.09 -15.83
C THR A 129 -63.38 -23.41 -15.11
N GLU A 130 -62.30 -23.41 -14.32
CA GLU A 130 -61.98 -24.58 -13.47
C GLU A 130 -62.86 -24.60 -12.22
N PHE A 131 -63.31 -25.81 -11.89
CA PHE A 131 -64.07 -26.08 -10.71
C PHE A 131 -63.45 -27.20 -9.88
N ILE A 132 -63.52 -27.04 -8.57
CA ILE A 132 -63.30 -28.13 -7.62
C ILE A 132 -64.64 -28.77 -7.41
N TYR A 133 -64.73 -30.05 -7.70
CA TYR A 133 -65.92 -30.91 -7.49
C TYR A 133 -65.66 -31.79 -6.27
N PHE A 134 -66.64 -31.89 -5.41
CA PHE A 134 -66.60 -32.76 -4.28
C PHE A 134 -67.92 -33.63 -4.34
N ALA A 135 -67.77 -34.94 -4.26
CA ALA A 135 -68.90 -35.87 -4.23
C ALA A 135 -68.92 -36.68 -2.92
N LYS A 136 -70.08 -36.89 -2.38
CA LYS A 136 -70.31 -37.75 -1.19
C LYS A 136 -71.34 -38.77 -1.46
N LYS A 137 -71.06 -40.02 -1.09
CA LYS A 137 -71.99 -41.16 -1.15
C LYS A 137 -72.90 -41.11 0.02
N VAL A 138 -74.23 -41.40 -0.22
CA VAL A 138 -75.30 -41.38 0.78
C VAL A 138 -76.14 -42.60 0.68
N ASP A 139 -76.94 -42.85 1.75
CA ASP A 139 -77.95 -43.95 1.73
C ASP A 139 -79.18 -43.54 0.87
N GLN A 140 -79.28 -44.19 -0.30
CA GLN A 140 -80.35 -43.91 -1.25
C GLN A 140 -81.76 -44.17 -0.70
N ASN A 141 -81.88 -45.18 0.17
CA ASN A 141 -83.19 -45.54 0.74
C ASN A 141 -83.76 -44.45 1.67
N TYR A 142 -82.83 -43.66 2.22
CA TYR A 142 -83.21 -42.56 3.14
C TYR A 142 -83.40 -41.23 2.41
N HIS A 143 -82.53 -40.92 1.41
CA HIS A 143 -82.49 -39.61 0.76
C HIS A 143 -83.08 -39.60 -0.67
N GLY A 144 -83.32 -40.74 -1.30
CA GLY A 144 -83.84 -40.84 -2.67
C GLY A 144 -82.77 -40.57 -3.75
N PHE A 145 -81.53 -40.16 -3.40
CA PHE A 145 -80.35 -40.01 -4.29
C PHE A 145 -79.18 -40.77 -3.68
N LYS A 146 -78.18 -41.15 -4.53
CA LYS A 146 -77.04 -41.95 -4.09
C LYS A 146 -75.79 -41.10 -3.85
N TYR A 147 -75.62 -40.01 -4.61
CA TYR A 147 -74.50 -39.10 -4.45
C TYR A 147 -74.97 -37.67 -4.44
N VAL A 148 -74.43 -36.87 -3.51
CA VAL A 148 -74.45 -35.39 -3.56
C VAL A 148 -73.13 -34.88 -4.08
N ARG A 149 -73.18 -34.07 -5.10
CA ARG A 149 -71.98 -33.45 -5.68
C ARG A 149 -72.11 -31.96 -5.58
N LEU A 150 -71.11 -31.35 -5.01
CA LEU A 150 -70.99 -29.89 -4.89
C LEU A 150 -69.80 -29.41 -5.72
N ALA A 151 -69.90 -28.20 -6.27
CA ALA A 151 -68.80 -27.64 -6.98
C ALA A 151 -68.67 -26.13 -6.72
N GLN A 152 -67.43 -25.68 -6.62
CA GLN A 152 -67.03 -24.25 -6.48
C GLN A 152 -66.07 -23.88 -7.55
N SER A 153 -66.25 -22.68 -8.15
CA SER A 153 -65.27 -22.14 -9.14
C SER A 153 -63.99 -21.71 -8.49
N LEU A 154 -62.85 -22.06 -9.10
CA LEU A 154 -61.53 -21.57 -8.73
C LEU A 154 -61.31 -20.12 -9.13
N LYS A 155 -62.22 -19.49 -9.89
CA LYS A 155 -62.09 -18.09 -10.31
C LYS A 155 -61.99 -17.12 -9.14
N SER A 156 -62.67 -17.40 -8.04
CA SER A 156 -62.57 -16.62 -6.79
C SER A 156 -61.20 -16.67 -6.13
N VAL A 157 -60.41 -17.70 -6.44
CA VAL A 157 -59.01 -17.83 -5.94
C VAL A 157 -58.03 -17.00 -6.76
N THR A 158 -58.25 -16.89 -8.06
CA THR A 158 -57.43 -16.06 -8.94
C THR A 158 -57.61 -14.56 -8.68
N ASP A 159 -58.78 -14.15 -8.20
CA ASP A 159 -59.04 -12.74 -7.84
C ASP A 159 -58.35 -12.37 -6.53
N LEU A 160 -58.16 -13.27 -5.58
CA LEU A 160 -57.31 -13.06 -4.39
C LEU A 160 -55.83 -12.92 -4.77
N ALA A 161 -55.33 -13.63 -5.78
CA ALA A 161 -53.97 -13.48 -6.29
C ALA A 161 -53.70 -12.06 -6.85
N GLY A 162 -54.74 -11.36 -7.31
CA GLY A 162 -54.66 -9.96 -7.74
C GLY A 162 -54.28 -9.00 -6.62
N THR A 163 -54.73 -9.24 -5.39
CA THR A 163 -54.41 -8.39 -4.23
C THR A 163 -52.96 -8.50 -3.82
N TYR A 164 -52.33 -9.67 -3.99
CA TYR A 164 -50.91 -9.87 -3.69
C TYR A 164 -49.97 -9.27 -4.75
N ARG A 165 -50.45 -8.99 -5.96
CA ARG A 165 -49.63 -8.45 -7.05
C ARG A 165 -49.06 -7.06 -6.73
N GLU A 166 -49.83 -6.19 -6.11
CA GLU A 166 -49.31 -4.84 -5.72
C GLU A 166 -48.25 -4.96 -4.63
N PHE A 167 -48.42 -5.89 -3.70
CA PHE A 167 -47.43 -6.17 -2.66
C PHE A 167 -46.11 -6.68 -3.24
N TYR A 168 -46.17 -7.51 -4.29
CA TYR A 168 -44.95 -7.94 -5.00
C TYR A 168 -44.22 -6.78 -5.70
N TYR A 169 -44.95 -5.86 -6.31
CA TYR A 169 -44.32 -4.67 -6.91
C TYR A 169 -43.62 -3.80 -5.89
N LEU A 170 -44.18 -3.65 -4.68
CA LEU A 170 -43.51 -2.91 -3.59
C LEU A 170 -42.24 -3.63 -3.12
N ILE A 171 -42.26 -4.95 -2.96
CA ILE A 171 -41.09 -5.75 -2.58
C ILE A 171 -39.99 -5.62 -3.66
N ILE A 172 -40.34 -5.74 -4.92
CA ILE A 172 -39.40 -5.60 -6.04
C ILE A 172 -38.82 -4.21 -6.04
N GLY A 173 -39.61 -3.15 -5.90
CA GLY A 173 -39.14 -1.76 -5.85
C GLY A 173 -38.20 -1.53 -4.67
N PHE A 174 -38.54 -2.05 -3.48
CA PHE A 174 -37.68 -1.97 -2.31
C PHE A 174 -36.34 -2.69 -2.52
N MET A 175 -36.35 -3.91 -3.08
CA MET A 175 -35.13 -4.67 -3.37
C MET A 175 -34.24 -3.97 -4.39
N ILE A 176 -34.82 -3.38 -5.43
CA ILE A 176 -34.05 -2.59 -6.42
C ILE A 176 -33.38 -1.40 -5.72
N LEU A 177 -34.09 -0.70 -4.86
CA LEU A 177 -33.54 0.41 -4.08
C LEU A 177 -32.35 -0.04 -3.20
N VAL A 178 -32.51 -1.18 -2.50
CA VAL A 178 -31.43 -1.76 -1.68
C VAL A 178 -30.20 -2.11 -2.53
N ILE A 179 -30.41 -2.70 -3.71
CA ILE A 179 -29.30 -3.03 -4.64
C ILE A 179 -28.59 -1.77 -5.10
N ILE A 180 -29.32 -0.70 -5.42
CA ILE A 180 -28.71 0.58 -5.84
C ILE A 180 -27.89 1.20 -4.71
N ILE A 181 -28.43 1.20 -3.48
CA ILE A 181 -27.71 1.73 -2.30
C ILE A 181 -26.45 0.90 -2.03
N ALA A 182 -26.58 -0.44 -2.02
CA ALA A 182 -25.44 -1.34 -1.81
C ALA A 182 -24.35 -1.15 -2.86
N TRP A 183 -24.73 -0.98 -4.12
CA TRP A 183 -23.81 -0.66 -5.21
C TRP A 183 -23.06 0.65 -4.96
N PHE A 184 -23.79 1.71 -4.59
CA PHE A 184 -23.18 3.03 -4.34
C PHE A 184 -22.19 2.99 -3.16
N LEU A 185 -22.58 2.32 -2.06
CA LEU A 185 -21.73 2.14 -0.90
C LEU A 185 -20.48 1.32 -1.25
N LEU A 186 -20.63 0.19 -1.94
CA LEU A 186 -19.50 -0.65 -2.34
C LEU A 186 -18.55 0.07 -3.29
N LYS A 187 -19.08 0.91 -4.18
CA LYS A 187 -18.26 1.72 -5.06
C LYS A 187 -17.42 2.71 -4.26
N SER A 188 -18.04 3.52 -3.40
CA SER A 188 -17.35 4.60 -2.67
C SER A 188 -16.41 4.09 -1.59
N TRP A 189 -16.76 2.99 -0.90
CA TRP A 189 -15.97 2.50 0.23
C TRP A 189 -14.85 1.52 -0.15
N LEU A 190 -15.00 0.82 -1.27
CA LEU A 190 -14.03 -0.21 -1.66
C LEU A 190 -13.41 0.04 -3.02
N THR A 191 -14.24 0.33 -4.04
CA THR A 191 -13.75 0.34 -5.42
C THR A 191 -12.89 1.56 -5.72
N ASP A 192 -13.38 2.75 -5.40
CA ASP A 192 -12.70 4.01 -5.70
C ASP A 192 -11.36 4.14 -4.92
N PRO A 193 -11.28 3.82 -3.60
CA PRO A 193 -10.03 3.81 -2.87
C PRO A 193 -8.98 2.81 -3.39
N ILE A 194 -9.40 1.58 -3.71
CA ILE A 194 -8.47 0.58 -4.28
C ILE A 194 -7.95 1.05 -5.65
N GLN A 195 -8.76 1.74 -6.42
CA GLN A 195 -8.34 2.29 -7.71
C GLN A 195 -7.31 3.41 -7.52
N GLU A 196 -7.51 4.30 -6.55
CA GLU A 196 -6.54 5.35 -6.20
C GLU A 196 -5.21 4.75 -5.74
N LEU A 197 -5.24 3.74 -4.84
CA LEU A 197 -4.05 3.00 -4.40
C LEU A 197 -3.28 2.38 -5.58
N THR A 198 -4.01 1.74 -6.50
CA THR A 198 -3.40 1.10 -7.67
C THR A 198 -2.75 2.11 -8.60
N GLN A 199 -3.40 3.26 -8.80
CA GLN A 199 -2.85 4.32 -9.64
C GLN A 199 -1.64 4.97 -9.00
N ALA A 200 -1.67 5.21 -7.69
CA ALA A 200 -0.50 5.72 -6.98
C ALA A 200 0.69 4.74 -7.02
N ALA A 201 0.43 3.43 -6.89
CA ALA A 201 1.47 2.41 -7.05
C ALA A 201 2.10 2.42 -8.46
N ASP A 202 1.28 2.60 -9.50
CA ASP A 202 1.75 2.72 -10.90
C ASP A 202 2.58 4.01 -11.10
N ASP A 203 2.12 5.14 -10.56
CA ASP A 203 2.84 6.42 -10.62
C ASP A 203 4.19 6.33 -9.89
N ILE A 204 4.23 5.73 -8.69
CA ILE A 204 5.47 5.48 -7.92
C ILE A 204 6.41 4.57 -8.72
N SER A 205 5.90 3.51 -9.34
CA SER A 205 6.69 2.57 -10.15
C SER A 205 7.34 3.23 -11.37
N LYS A 206 6.72 4.29 -11.90
CA LYS A 206 7.23 5.10 -13.00
C LYS A 206 8.18 6.22 -12.56
N GLY A 207 8.44 6.31 -11.25
CA GLY A 207 9.39 7.25 -10.67
C GLY A 207 8.78 8.55 -10.12
N ASP A 208 7.47 8.72 -10.12
CA ASP A 208 6.82 9.83 -9.42
C ASP A 208 6.67 9.51 -7.92
N LEU A 209 7.77 9.71 -7.21
CA LEU A 209 7.83 9.51 -5.76
C LEU A 209 7.18 10.67 -4.96
N SER A 210 6.69 11.71 -5.64
CA SER A 210 6.01 12.85 -4.99
C SER A 210 4.54 12.59 -4.74
N ARG A 211 3.93 11.63 -5.45
CA ARG A 211 2.52 11.26 -5.33
C ARG A 211 2.22 10.80 -3.91
N ARG A 212 1.11 11.30 -3.34
CA ARG A 212 0.59 10.87 -2.03
C ARG A 212 -0.85 10.44 -2.17
N ILE A 213 -1.20 9.40 -1.42
CA ILE A 213 -2.54 8.82 -1.36
C ILE A 213 -3.29 9.52 -0.23
N SER A 214 -4.53 9.87 -0.47
CA SER A 214 -5.36 10.50 0.55
C SER A 214 -5.70 9.46 1.65
N ILE A 215 -5.62 9.90 2.91
CA ILE A 215 -5.94 9.08 4.08
C ILE A 215 -7.31 9.59 4.53
N ASN A 216 -8.36 8.97 4.14
CA ASN A 216 -9.73 9.17 4.64
C ASN A 216 -10.73 8.43 3.73
N THR A 217 -10.49 7.16 3.50
CA THR A 217 -11.31 6.35 2.59
C THR A 217 -12.50 5.72 3.31
N GLY A 218 -12.55 5.82 4.65
CA GLY A 218 -13.63 5.29 5.48
C GLY A 218 -13.46 3.82 5.90
N GLY A 219 -12.32 3.20 5.58
CA GLY A 219 -11.98 1.83 6.00
C GLY A 219 -10.59 1.80 6.65
N VAL A 220 -10.50 1.32 7.89
CA VAL A 220 -9.24 1.29 8.65
C VAL A 220 -8.13 0.54 7.89
N GLU A 221 -8.46 -0.59 7.27
CA GLU A 221 -7.50 -1.43 6.55
C GLU A 221 -6.97 -0.75 5.27
N ILE A 222 -7.81 0.02 4.59
CA ILE A 222 -7.43 0.75 3.38
C ILE A 222 -6.61 1.99 3.74
N ASP A 223 -6.97 2.66 4.82
CA ASP A 223 -6.23 3.81 5.34
C ASP A 223 -4.84 3.39 5.83
N ASP A 224 -4.71 2.26 6.53
CA ASP A 224 -3.43 1.68 6.94
C ASP A 224 -2.56 1.33 5.72
N LEU A 225 -3.15 0.78 4.67
CA LEU A 225 -2.43 0.49 3.43
C LEU A 225 -1.95 1.78 2.75
N ALA A 226 -2.78 2.83 2.73
CA ALA A 226 -2.41 4.14 2.19
C ALA A 226 -1.26 4.78 2.98
N ILE A 227 -1.28 4.69 4.33
CA ILE A 227 -0.20 5.16 5.21
C ILE A 227 1.10 4.43 4.88
N ASN A 228 1.06 3.09 4.83
CA ASN A 228 2.24 2.27 4.55
C ASN A 228 2.83 2.56 3.15
N MET A 229 1.98 2.74 2.13
CA MET A 229 2.42 3.12 0.79
C MET A 229 3.03 4.52 0.76
N ASN A 230 2.45 5.50 1.46
CA ASN A 230 3.02 6.84 1.57
C ASN A 230 4.39 6.82 2.28
N GLN A 231 4.55 6.00 3.33
CA GLN A 231 5.81 5.82 4.03
C GLN A 231 6.87 5.18 3.13
N MET A 232 6.50 4.16 2.36
CA MET A 232 7.38 3.52 1.38
C MET A 232 7.83 4.52 0.31
N ALA A 233 6.90 5.31 -0.27
CA ALA A 233 7.23 6.34 -1.26
C ALA A 233 8.19 7.40 -0.68
N MET A 234 8.00 7.80 0.58
CA MET A 234 8.88 8.74 1.27
C MET A 234 10.29 8.18 1.47
N THR A 235 10.40 6.93 1.90
CA THR A 235 11.71 6.25 2.09
C THR A 235 12.43 6.12 0.75
N LEU A 236 11.73 5.70 -0.31
CA LEU A 236 12.31 5.60 -1.66
C LEU A 236 12.78 6.97 -2.19
N ASP A 237 12.03 8.05 -1.97
CA ASP A 237 12.44 9.40 -2.38
C ASP A 237 13.71 9.84 -1.63
N GLN A 238 13.80 9.57 -0.33
CA GLN A 238 14.98 9.87 0.48
C GLN A 238 16.21 9.08 0.00
N ASP A 239 16.05 7.78 -0.24
CA ASP A 239 17.11 6.91 -0.73
C ASP A 239 17.58 7.33 -2.13
N PHE A 240 16.65 7.63 -3.03
CA PHE A 240 16.97 8.10 -4.38
C PHE A 240 17.75 9.42 -4.36
N ARG A 241 17.32 10.37 -3.52
CA ARG A 241 18.07 11.64 -3.33
C ARG A 241 19.44 11.41 -2.73
N ARG A 242 19.57 10.45 -1.80
CA ARG A 242 20.85 10.07 -1.21
C ARG A 242 21.78 9.49 -2.27
N ILE A 243 21.31 8.51 -3.05
CA ILE A 243 22.08 7.88 -4.13
C ILE A 243 22.54 8.94 -5.15
N LYS A 244 21.64 9.83 -5.58
CA LYS A 244 21.96 10.89 -6.54
C LYS A 244 23.00 11.88 -6.01
N ARG A 245 22.98 12.18 -4.70
CA ARG A 245 24.04 12.99 -4.06
C ARG A 245 25.36 12.24 -4.05
N MET A 246 25.36 10.94 -3.69
CA MET A 246 26.57 10.12 -3.70
C MET A 246 27.17 9.99 -5.09
N GLU A 247 26.35 9.76 -6.11
CA GLU A 247 26.77 9.74 -7.52
C GLU A 247 27.43 11.07 -7.94
N LYS A 248 26.80 12.19 -7.60
CA LYS A 248 27.36 13.52 -7.91
C LYS A 248 28.69 13.73 -7.21
N VAL A 249 28.80 13.43 -5.92
CA VAL A 249 30.06 13.57 -5.15
C VAL A 249 31.14 12.66 -5.73
N GLY A 250 30.81 11.41 -6.09
CA GLY A 250 31.75 10.48 -6.71
C GLY A 250 32.23 10.96 -8.08
N SER A 251 31.33 11.49 -8.91
CA SER A 251 31.66 12.04 -10.23
C SER A 251 32.56 13.27 -10.12
N GLU A 252 32.27 14.20 -9.20
CA GLU A 252 33.10 15.38 -8.92
C GLU A 252 34.49 14.96 -8.40
N PHE A 253 34.56 13.94 -7.53
CA PHE A 253 35.80 13.38 -7.03
C PHE A 253 36.67 12.85 -8.18
N LEU A 254 36.13 11.97 -9.04
CA LEU A 254 36.86 11.43 -10.19
C LEU A 254 37.33 12.51 -11.16
N GLY A 255 36.52 13.53 -11.41
CA GLY A 255 36.87 14.68 -12.23
C GLY A 255 38.09 15.45 -11.64
N ASN A 256 38.06 15.68 -10.32
CA ASN A 256 39.16 16.37 -9.63
C ASN A 256 40.43 15.52 -9.62
N VAL A 257 40.33 14.21 -9.35
CA VAL A 257 41.48 13.27 -9.44
C VAL A 257 42.14 13.33 -10.81
N THR A 258 41.35 13.21 -11.87
CA THR A 258 41.83 13.23 -13.24
C THR A 258 42.58 14.55 -13.54
N HIS A 259 42.01 15.67 -13.09
CA HIS A 259 42.62 16.98 -13.32
C HIS A 259 43.94 17.15 -12.54
N GLU A 260 43.99 16.76 -11.26
CA GLU A 260 45.16 16.90 -10.40
C GLU A 260 46.29 15.91 -10.79
N LEU A 261 45.99 14.76 -11.40
CA LEU A 261 46.96 13.84 -11.99
C LEU A 261 47.50 14.36 -13.33
N LYS A 262 46.64 14.89 -14.20
CA LYS A 262 47.04 15.33 -15.55
C LYS A 262 48.08 16.46 -15.51
N THR A 263 47.96 17.39 -14.57
CA THR A 263 48.84 18.56 -14.48
C THR A 263 50.31 18.20 -14.26
N PRO A 264 50.70 17.42 -13.21
CA PRO A 264 52.11 17.03 -13.02
C PRO A 264 52.61 16.14 -14.16
N ILE A 265 51.78 15.21 -14.69
CA ILE A 265 52.17 14.36 -15.82
C ILE A 265 52.54 15.21 -17.03
N SER A 266 51.68 16.18 -17.40
CA SER A 266 51.98 17.07 -18.55
C SER A 266 53.21 17.93 -18.31
N SER A 267 53.45 18.36 -17.07
CA SER A 267 54.68 19.13 -16.73
C SER A 267 55.93 18.27 -16.84
N ILE A 268 55.92 17.04 -16.34
CA ILE A 268 57.03 16.09 -16.46
C ILE A 268 57.34 15.83 -17.94
N SER A 269 56.29 15.52 -18.75
CA SER A 269 56.46 15.30 -20.19
C SER A 269 57.10 16.50 -20.87
N GLY A 270 56.61 17.74 -20.59
CA GLY A 270 57.13 18.94 -21.20
C GLY A 270 58.60 19.22 -20.82
N TYR A 271 59.02 19.01 -19.55
CA TYR A 271 60.41 19.12 -19.16
C TYR A 271 61.30 18.10 -19.87
N ILE A 272 60.82 16.84 -19.96
CA ILE A 272 61.59 15.77 -20.65
C ILE A 272 61.70 16.07 -22.16
N GLU A 273 60.59 16.47 -22.81
CA GLU A 273 60.56 16.83 -24.22
C GLU A 273 61.53 17.98 -24.49
N THR A 274 61.56 19.07 -23.69
CA THR A 274 62.51 20.20 -23.83
C THR A 274 63.93 19.74 -23.65
N LEU A 275 64.22 18.85 -22.71
CA LEU A 275 65.55 18.29 -22.55
C LEU A 275 65.99 17.47 -23.77
N LEU A 276 65.06 16.67 -24.34
CA LEU A 276 65.37 15.88 -25.54
C LEU A 276 65.58 16.73 -26.81
N GLU A 277 64.86 17.86 -26.92
CA GLU A 277 65.01 18.83 -28.02
C GLU A 277 66.35 19.63 -27.99
N GLY A 278 67.19 19.42 -26.96
CA GLY A 278 68.52 19.94 -26.92
C GLY A 278 68.94 20.70 -25.65
N ALA A 279 67.98 21.04 -24.77
CA ALA A 279 68.24 21.69 -23.49
C ALA A 279 69.13 20.84 -22.55
N ILE A 280 69.22 19.52 -22.77
CA ILE A 280 70.14 18.65 -22.01
C ILE A 280 71.60 19.06 -22.16
N LYS A 281 72.01 19.76 -23.23
CA LYS A 281 73.34 20.22 -23.48
C LYS A 281 73.64 21.58 -22.83
N ASP A 282 72.64 22.27 -22.32
CA ASP A 282 72.76 23.54 -21.62
C ASP A 282 72.91 23.30 -20.11
N GLU A 283 74.17 23.45 -19.61
CA GLU A 283 74.44 23.21 -18.19
C GLU A 283 73.72 24.15 -17.24
N ASN A 284 73.19 25.27 -17.69
CA ASN A 284 72.45 26.22 -16.83
C ASN A 284 71.02 25.82 -16.57
N VAL A 285 70.42 25.01 -17.47
CA VAL A 285 68.98 24.69 -17.39
C VAL A 285 68.68 23.19 -17.24
N ASN A 286 69.64 22.32 -17.66
CA ASN A 286 69.35 20.87 -17.65
C ASN A 286 69.04 20.32 -16.23
N ILE A 287 69.84 20.73 -15.23
CA ILE A 287 69.67 20.32 -13.84
C ILE A 287 68.38 20.92 -13.25
N ASP A 288 68.04 22.17 -13.61
CA ASP A 288 66.78 22.78 -13.15
C ASP A 288 65.55 22.04 -13.71
N PHE A 289 65.58 21.68 -15.00
CA PHE A 289 64.48 20.92 -15.60
C PHE A 289 64.34 19.50 -15.01
N LEU A 290 65.47 18.80 -14.76
CA LEU A 290 65.43 17.49 -14.08
C LEU A 290 64.92 17.61 -12.65
N ASN A 291 65.31 18.61 -11.89
CA ASN A 291 64.80 18.84 -10.54
C ASN A 291 63.28 19.14 -10.54
N ARG A 292 62.82 19.97 -11.47
CA ARG A 292 61.41 20.26 -11.62
C ARG A 292 60.57 19.02 -12.02
N ALA A 293 61.12 18.17 -12.90
CA ALA A 293 60.52 16.92 -13.24
C ALA A 293 60.43 16.00 -12.00
N LEU A 294 61.49 15.87 -11.22
CA LEU A 294 61.58 15.09 -10.00
C LEU A 294 60.60 15.60 -8.92
N GLU A 295 60.49 16.93 -8.76
CA GLU A 295 59.50 17.53 -7.85
C GLU A 295 58.06 17.16 -8.24
N ASN A 296 57.75 17.15 -9.55
CA ASN A 296 56.41 16.74 -10.01
C ASN A 296 56.15 15.23 -9.84
N VAL A 297 57.18 14.38 -9.96
CA VAL A 297 57.10 12.95 -9.64
C VAL A 297 56.77 12.75 -8.16
N LYS A 298 57.51 13.38 -7.24
CA LYS A 298 57.26 13.30 -5.79
C LYS A 298 55.83 13.77 -5.44
N ARG A 299 55.41 14.86 -6.07
CA ARG A 299 54.02 15.35 -5.87
C ARG A 299 52.98 14.37 -6.39
N LEU A 300 53.25 13.63 -7.47
CA LEU A 300 52.38 12.59 -7.99
C LEU A 300 52.30 11.40 -7.01
N GLU A 301 53.43 11.00 -6.42
CA GLU A 301 53.48 9.96 -5.39
C GLU A 301 52.67 10.32 -4.16
N GLU A 302 52.82 11.57 -3.66
CA GLU A 302 52.02 12.09 -2.55
C GLU A 302 50.52 12.03 -2.89
N LEU A 303 50.12 12.47 -4.09
CA LEU A 303 48.72 12.48 -4.51
C LEU A 303 48.16 11.05 -4.60
N VAL A 304 48.91 10.09 -5.14
CA VAL A 304 48.48 8.69 -5.22
C VAL A 304 48.33 8.09 -3.82
N THR A 305 49.25 8.37 -2.92
CA THR A 305 49.19 7.90 -1.52
C THR A 305 47.94 8.45 -0.81
N ASP A 306 47.69 9.77 -0.94
CA ASP A 306 46.51 10.43 -0.40
C ASP A 306 45.22 9.84 -0.97
N LEU A 307 45.16 9.49 -2.27
CA LEU A 307 44.00 8.88 -2.92
C LEU A 307 43.71 7.49 -2.41
N VAL A 308 44.73 6.66 -2.23
CA VAL A 308 44.59 5.31 -1.65
C VAL A 308 44.07 5.42 -0.23
N GLU A 309 44.53 6.38 0.53
CA GLU A 309 44.09 6.59 1.89
C GLU A 309 42.65 7.07 1.96
N ILE A 310 42.23 8.04 1.15
CA ILE A 310 40.84 8.47 1.05
C ILE A 310 39.94 7.31 0.63
N SER A 311 40.40 6.46 -0.31
CA SER A 311 39.65 5.28 -0.72
C SER A 311 39.38 4.31 0.45
N ARG A 312 40.44 4.05 1.28
CA ARG A 312 40.28 3.20 2.48
C ARG A 312 39.35 3.80 3.53
N ILE A 313 39.39 5.12 3.68
CA ILE A 313 38.44 5.84 4.57
C ILE A 313 37.02 5.68 4.08
N GLU A 314 36.76 5.84 2.79
CA GLU A 314 35.42 5.75 2.20
C GLU A 314 34.81 4.34 2.27
N THR A 315 35.66 3.31 2.08
CA THR A 315 35.22 1.93 2.17
C THR A 315 35.06 1.43 3.63
N GLY A 316 35.47 2.26 4.61
CA GLY A 316 35.47 1.85 6.02
C GLY A 316 36.61 0.89 6.36
N GLU A 317 37.59 0.77 5.48
CA GLU A 317 38.75 -0.13 5.64
C GLU A 317 39.94 0.55 6.36
N LEU A 318 39.73 1.75 6.88
CA LEU A 318 40.73 2.43 7.67
C LEU A 318 40.99 1.66 8.97
N GLN A 319 42.09 0.91 9.01
CA GLN A 319 42.49 0.22 10.23
C GLN A 319 43.25 1.18 11.13
N MET A 320 42.81 1.26 12.37
CA MET A 320 43.44 2.07 13.43
C MET A 320 44.19 1.12 14.38
N ASN A 321 45.45 1.44 14.64
CA ASN A 321 46.27 0.66 15.56
C ASN A 321 46.45 1.45 16.86
N TYR A 322 45.50 1.28 17.79
CA TYR A 322 45.51 2.03 19.04
C TYR A 322 46.49 1.41 20.04
N ASP A 323 47.42 2.25 20.57
CA ASP A 323 48.34 1.91 21.63
C ASP A 323 48.57 3.10 22.59
N TYR A 324 49.25 2.83 23.72
CA TYR A 324 49.69 3.87 24.65
C TYR A 324 51.09 4.36 24.25
N PHE A 325 51.20 5.65 23.98
CA PHE A 325 52.47 6.24 23.65
C PHE A 325 52.64 7.62 24.31
N ASN A 326 53.94 8.06 24.36
CA ASN A 326 54.26 9.36 24.94
C ASN A 326 54.16 10.46 23.87
N ILE A 327 53.16 11.31 24.02
CA ILE A 327 52.87 12.39 23.04
C ILE A 327 53.97 13.44 22.95
N TYR A 328 54.72 13.68 24.08
CA TYR A 328 55.82 14.60 24.04
C TYR A 328 56.94 14.12 23.13
N THR A 329 57.25 12.82 23.12
CA THR A 329 58.28 12.23 22.24
C THR A 329 57.91 12.46 20.77
N LEU A 330 56.67 12.10 20.40
CA LEU A 330 56.16 12.30 19.04
C LEU A 330 56.23 13.77 18.62
N LEU A 331 55.71 14.68 19.43
CA LEU A 331 55.70 16.12 19.12
C LEU A 331 57.11 16.73 19.05
N ASN A 332 58.05 16.25 19.89
CA ASN A 332 59.42 16.72 19.86
C ASN A 332 60.15 16.27 18.59
N ASP A 333 59.89 15.08 18.10
CA ASP A 333 60.49 14.58 16.87
C ASP A 333 59.92 15.31 15.63
N ILE A 334 58.61 15.49 15.54
CA ILE A 334 57.97 16.34 14.51
C ILE A 334 58.50 17.76 14.55
N HIS A 335 58.69 18.35 15.74
CA HIS A 335 59.24 19.70 15.90
C HIS A 335 60.68 19.81 15.42
N LYS A 336 61.55 18.82 15.68
CA LYS A 336 62.94 18.79 15.18
C LYS A 336 62.96 18.71 13.66
N ASP A 337 62.17 17.84 13.06
CA ASP A 337 62.07 17.67 11.62
C ASP A 337 61.53 18.92 10.94
N ALA A 338 60.51 19.56 11.53
CA ALA A 338 60.00 20.83 11.02
C ALA A 338 61.04 21.95 11.05
N LYS A 339 61.87 22.05 12.11
CA LYS A 339 62.97 23.02 12.18
C LYS A 339 63.99 22.76 11.11
N GLN A 340 64.34 21.52 10.83
CA GLN A 340 65.34 21.17 9.78
C GLN A 340 64.77 21.50 8.39
N ARG A 341 63.50 21.18 8.12
CA ARG A 341 62.83 21.56 6.85
C ARG A 341 62.70 23.08 6.67
N ASN A 342 62.66 23.83 7.75
CA ASN A 342 62.49 25.30 7.75
C ASN A 342 63.82 26.10 7.72
N SER A 343 64.95 25.47 7.55
CA SER A 343 66.30 26.12 7.64
C SER A 343 66.46 27.32 6.72
N ASN A 344 65.71 27.45 5.66
CA ASN A 344 65.76 28.50 4.65
C ASN A 344 64.71 29.60 4.80
N LYS A 345 63.87 29.57 5.83
CA LYS A 345 62.81 30.57 6.06
C LYS A 345 62.96 31.22 7.44
N ASP A 346 62.59 32.49 7.56
CA ASP A 346 62.61 33.23 8.83
C ASP A 346 61.31 33.00 9.63
N ILE A 347 61.04 31.72 9.97
CA ILE A 347 59.87 31.32 10.75
C ILE A 347 60.38 30.68 12.03
N LYS A 348 59.88 31.16 13.19
CA LYS A 348 60.18 30.57 14.50
C LYS A 348 59.17 29.48 14.82
N ILE A 349 59.59 28.20 14.91
CA ILE A 349 58.74 27.09 15.31
C ILE A 349 58.93 26.81 16.80
N GLN A 350 57.84 26.83 17.58
CA GLN A 350 57.83 26.67 19.04
C GLN A 350 57.01 25.47 19.42
N LEU A 351 57.46 24.69 20.43
CA LEU A 351 56.73 23.58 21.03
C LEU A 351 56.41 23.90 22.49
N GLU A 352 55.13 23.92 22.84
CA GLU A 352 54.59 24.15 24.18
C GLU A 352 53.79 22.93 24.67
N VAL A 353 54.41 22.10 25.50
CA VAL A 353 53.74 20.93 26.13
C VAL A 353 53.84 21.03 27.63
N PRO A 354 52.72 20.85 28.37
CA PRO A 354 52.70 21.11 29.81
C PRO A 354 53.52 20.10 30.61
N ASP A 355 53.65 18.86 30.15
CA ASP A 355 54.41 17.79 30.81
C ASP A 355 55.08 16.89 29.77
N LYS A 356 56.32 16.47 30.07
CA LYS A 356 57.09 15.53 29.22
C LYS A 356 56.65 14.05 29.38
N LYS A 357 55.85 13.73 30.41
CA LYS A 357 55.35 12.40 30.73
C LYS A 357 53.87 12.25 30.40
N LEU A 358 53.39 12.88 29.34
CA LEU A 358 52.03 12.77 28.88
C LEU A 358 51.85 11.55 27.95
N PHE A 359 51.02 10.59 28.42
CA PHE A 359 50.64 9.43 27.62
C PHE A 359 49.19 9.60 27.15
N ILE A 360 48.95 9.16 25.91
CA ILE A 360 47.61 9.09 25.34
C ILE A 360 47.39 7.68 24.76
N TYR A 361 46.12 7.30 24.62
CA TYR A 361 45.71 6.12 23.89
C TYR A 361 45.19 6.50 22.53
N GLY A 362 45.86 6.05 21.47
CA GLY A 362 45.58 6.46 20.09
C GLY A 362 46.47 5.72 19.10
N ASP A 363 46.27 6.00 17.83
CA ASP A 363 47.20 5.54 16.77
C ASP A 363 48.28 6.57 16.57
N GLU A 364 49.51 6.25 17.03
CA GLU A 364 50.66 7.14 16.99
C GLU A 364 50.97 7.61 15.56
N SER A 365 50.99 6.70 14.60
CA SER A 365 51.35 6.98 13.20
C SER A 365 50.27 7.88 12.53
N ARG A 366 49.00 7.68 12.86
CA ARG A 366 47.93 8.50 12.33
C ARG A 366 47.88 9.88 12.94
N LEU A 367 48.16 10.01 14.24
CA LEU A 367 48.27 11.31 14.89
C LEU A 367 49.50 12.07 14.43
N GLU A 368 50.64 11.39 14.21
CA GLU A 368 51.83 11.97 13.53
C GLU A 368 51.45 12.59 12.18
N GLN A 369 50.76 11.82 11.33
CA GLN A 369 50.26 12.25 10.02
C GLN A 369 49.40 13.51 10.10
N VAL A 370 48.45 13.55 11.05
CA VAL A 370 47.57 14.73 11.26
C VAL A 370 48.44 15.97 11.63
N ILE A 371 49.33 15.81 12.62
CA ILE A 371 50.12 16.90 13.15
C ILE A 371 51.12 17.41 12.07
N ASP A 372 51.78 16.49 11.35
CA ASP A 372 52.70 16.86 10.26
C ASP A 372 51.96 17.56 9.11
N ASN A 373 50.78 17.09 8.75
CA ASN A 373 49.95 17.75 7.73
C ASN A 373 49.52 19.18 8.14
N LEU A 374 49.06 19.36 9.40
CA LEU A 374 48.71 20.68 9.88
C LEU A 374 49.90 21.61 9.98
N LEU A 375 51.05 21.10 10.45
CA LEU A 375 52.30 21.84 10.56
C LEU A 375 52.91 22.20 9.19
N SER A 376 52.87 21.28 8.23
CA SER A 376 53.25 21.50 6.84
C SER A 376 52.40 22.61 6.19
N ASN A 377 51.08 22.59 6.44
CA ASN A 377 50.19 23.66 5.99
C ASN A 377 50.56 25.01 6.65
N ALA A 378 50.81 25.06 7.96
CA ALA A 378 51.24 26.25 8.65
C ALA A 378 52.53 26.80 8.06
N MET A 379 53.56 25.96 7.81
CA MET A 379 54.83 26.36 7.16
C MET A 379 54.67 26.84 5.72
N ARG A 380 53.71 26.28 4.98
CA ARG A 380 53.39 26.64 3.59
C ARG A 380 52.77 28.03 3.47
N TYR A 381 51.89 28.36 4.39
CA TYR A 381 51.11 29.61 4.36
C TYR A 381 51.63 30.73 5.25
N THR A 382 52.74 30.48 5.99
CA THR A 382 53.45 31.47 6.74
C THR A 382 54.77 31.78 5.99
N ASP A 383 54.97 33.02 5.58
CA ASP A 383 56.20 33.43 4.93
C ASP A 383 57.19 34.02 5.96
N GLN A 384 56.71 34.72 7.00
CA GLN A 384 57.47 35.28 8.12
C GLN A 384 56.66 35.24 9.40
N GLY A 385 57.31 35.11 10.57
CA GLY A 385 56.63 35.11 11.87
C GLY A 385 56.86 33.84 12.69
N HIS A 386 55.81 33.29 13.29
CA HIS A 386 55.97 32.11 14.12
C HIS A 386 54.87 31.07 13.91
N ILE A 387 55.22 29.82 14.17
CA ILE A 387 54.29 28.68 14.24
C ILE A 387 54.46 28.06 15.63
N ARG A 388 53.36 27.77 16.30
CA ARG A 388 53.35 27.22 17.63
C ARG A 388 52.54 25.93 17.66
N ILE A 389 53.19 24.86 18.12
CA ILE A 389 52.54 23.59 18.48
C ILE A 389 52.26 23.67 19.97
N LYS A 390 50.98 23.72 20.36
CA LYS A 390 50.58 23.87 21.76
C LYS A 390 49.68 22.72 22.18
N VAL A 391 49.98 22.14 23.34
CA VAL A 391 49.12 21.14 23.99
C VAL A 391 48.71 21.69 25.35
N ILE A 392 47.41 21.63 25.64
CA ILE A 392 46.84 21.96 26.93
C ILE A 392 46.00 20.81 27.46
N ARG A 393 46.05 20.58 28.77
CA ARG A 393 45.17 19.60 29.41
C ARG A 393 43.90 20.32 29.85
N ARG A 394 42.74 19.76 29.42
CA ARG A 394 41.41 20.18 29.89
C ARG A 394 40.68 18.93 30.39
N ASP A 395 40.45 18.86 31.67
CA ASP A 395 39.81 17.72 32.32
C ASP A 395 40.42 16.37 31.88
N ASN A 396 39.66 15.57 31.16
CA ASN A 396 40.07 14.29 30.64
C ASN A 396 40.51 14.32 29.17
N GLU A 397 40.85 15.49 28.64
CA GLU A 397 41.21 15.68 27.24
C GLU A 397 42.52 16.46 27.11
N LEU A 398 43.38 16.07 26.17
CA LEU A 398 44.48 16.89 25.68
C LEU A 398 44.06 17.59 24.39
N VAL A 399 44.04 18.91 24.45
CA VAL A 399 43.72 19.74 23.28
C VAL A 399 45.05 20.16 22.60
N PHE A 400 45.20 19.69 21.35
CA PHE A 400 46.29 20.02 20.45
C PHE A 400 45.90 21.24 19.65
N SER A 401 46.82 22.19 19.48
CA SER A 401 46.62 23.40 18.68
C SER A 401 47.86 23.70 17.88
N ILE A 402 47.73 23.85 16.55
CA ILE A 402 48.75 24.34 15.65
C ILE A 402 48.32 25.77 15.26
N ILE A 403 49.14 26.74 15.71
CA ILE A 403 48.85 28.17 15.60
C ILE A 403 49.89 28.77 14.64
N ASP A 404 49.47 29.42 13.59
CA ASP A 404 50.32 30.13 12.63
C ASP A 404 49.97 31.62 12.54
N THR A 405 50.95 32.42 12.13
CA THR A 405 50.80 33.86 11.86
C THR A 405 50.80 34.15 10.35
N GLY A 406 50.34 33.21 9.55
CA GLY A 406 50.28 33.28 8.11
C GLY A 406 49.17 34.16 7.55
N ILE A 407 48.84 33.92 6.29
CA ILE A 407 47.83 34.69 5.56
C ILE A 407 46.39 34.54 6.09
N GLY A 408 46.13 33.54 6.94
CA GLY A 408 44.78 33.22 7.42
C GLY A 408 43.85 32.69 6.34
N ILE A 409 42.62 32.45 6.72
CA ILE A 409 41.58 31.84 5.87
C ILE A 409 40.34 32.74 5.83
N SER A 410 39.82 33.00 4.66
CA SER A 410 38.61 33.81 4.51
C SER A 410 37.38 33.11 5.09
N ARG A 411 36.40 33.85 5.63
CA ARG A 411 35.14 33.29 6.19
C ARG A 411 34.40 32.40 5.22
N LYS A 412 34.46 32.68 3.93
CA LYS A 412 33.80 31.88 2.88
C LYS A 412 34.41 30.49 2.71
N SER A 413 35.72 30.39 3.01
CA SER A 413 36.50 29.16 2.82
C SER A 413 36.54 28.28 4.07
N ILE A 414 36.38 28.82 5.27
CA ILE A 414 36.50 28.09 6.55
C ILE A 414 35.67 26.78 6.57
N ASN A 415 34.41 26.84 6.13
CA ASN A 415 33.56 25.66 6.13
C ASN A 415 33.89 24.62 5.08
N ARG A 416 34.75 24.99 4.13
CA ARG A 416 35.07 24.18 2.94
C ARG A 416 36.49 23.61 2.93
N ILE A 417 37.38 24.10 3.80
CA ILE A 417 38.79 23.66 3.80
C ILE A 417 38.98 22.17 4.08
N PHE A 418 37.98 21.49 4.64
CA PHE A 418 37.98 20.05 4.86
C PHE A 418 37.29 19.26 3.73
N GLU A 419 36.79 19.97 2.68
CA GLU A 419 36.33 19.32 1.46
C GLU A 419 37.50 18.79 0.67
N ARG A 420 37.36 17.65 0.01
CA ARG A 420 38.41 17.03 -0.83
C ARG A 420 38.74 17.92 -2.01
N PHE A 421 40.03 18.08 -2.31
CA PHE A 421 40.58 18.93 -3.36
C PHE A 421 40.22 20.42 -3.22
N TYR A 422 39.68 20.84 -2.09
CA TYR A 422 39.34 22.24 -1.89
C TYR A 422 40.63 23.06 -1.64
N ARG A 423 40.71 24.20 -2.29
CA ARG A 423 41.79 25.18 -2.17
C ARG A 423 41.22 26.58 -2.19
N ALA A 424 41.59 27.40 -1.22
CA ALA A 424 41.05 28.75 -1.06
C ALA A 424 41.47 29.69 -2.23
N ASP A 425 42.71 29.56 -2.74
CA ASP A 425 43.22 30.28 -3.89
C ASP A 425 43.97 29.34 -4.85
N LYS A 426 43.27 28.92 -5.92
CA LYS A 426 43.78 27.96 -6.91
C LYS A 426 45.08 28.42 -7.61
N ALA A 427 45.28 29.70 -7.80
CA ALA A 427 46.44 30.22 -8.52
C ALA A 427 47.72 30.30 -7.65
N ARG A 428 47.58 30.73 -6.41
CA ARG A 428 48.66 30.83 -5.43
C ARG A 428 49.07 29.47 -4.88
N ASP A 429 48.07 28.61 -4.65
CA ASP A 429 48.23 27.27 -4.08
C ASP A 429 48.91 26.30 -5.06
N ARG A 430 48.74 26.47 -6.39
CA ARG A 430 49.48 25.67 -7.39
C ARG A 430 50.97 25.85 -7.31
N ARG A 431 51.45 27.07 -7.04
CA ARG A 431 52.90 27.38 -6.92
C ARG A 431 53.48 26.90 -5.59
N LYS A 432 52.69 26.87 -4.52
CA LYS A 432 53.11 26.44 -3.18
C LYS A 432 52.97 24.93 -2.94
N GLY A 433 52.39 24.17 -3.88
CA GLY A 433 52.20 22.71 -3.80
C GLY A 433 50.99 22.30 -2.95
N GLY A 434 50.79 20.99 -2.76
CA GLY A 434 49.74 20.35 -1.96
C GLY A 434 48.63 19.73 -2.80
N THR A 435 48.11 18.62 -2.32
CA THR A 435 47.10 17.79 -2.97
C THR A 435 45.65 18.30 -2.75
N GLY A 436 45.41 19.05 -1.65
CA GLY A 436 44.07 19.42 -1.21
C GLY A 436 43.30 18.29 -0.54
N LEU A 437 43.99 17.18 -0.26
CA LEU A 437 43.40 16.01 0.43
C LEU A 437 43.79 15.93 1.91
N GLY A 438 44.96 16.46 2.29
CA GLY A 438 45.51 16.31 3.63
C GLY A 438 44.60 16.77 4.75
N LEU A 439 43.90 17.92 4.65
CA LEU A 439 42.95 18.37 5.66
C LEU A 439 41.70 17.45 5.77
N ALA A 440 41.25 16.92 4.63
CA ALA A 440 40.17 15.94 4.63
C ALA A 440 40.59 14.63 5.31
N ILE A 441 41.79 14.15 5.03
CA ILE A 441 42.37 12.96 5.69
C ILE A 441 42.54 13.24 7.19
N SER A 442 43.10 14.38 7.58
CA SER A 442 43.27 14.77 8.99
C SER A 442 41.93 14.77 9.75
N LYS A 443 40.87 15.31 9.13
CA LYS A 443 39.56 15.31 9.70
C LYS A 443 39.05 13.88 9.96
N HIS A 444 39.14 12.99 9.00
CA HIS A 444 38.69 11.59 9.15
C HIS A 444 39.50 10.82 10.20
N ILE A 445 40.79 11.03 10.28
CA ILE A 445 41.64 10.41 11.32
C ILE A 445 41.21 10.88 12.71
N ILE A 446 40.95 12.18 12.88
CA ILE A 446 40.50 12.72 14.17
C ILE A 446 39.08 12.23 14.51
N GLU A 447 38.20 12.16 13.53
CA GLU A 447 36.85 11.55 13.68
C GLU A 447 36.92 10.06 14.10
N ALA A 448 37.87 9.30 13.52
CA ALA A 448 38.15 7.90 13.91
C ALA A 448 38.64 7.81 15.37
N HIS A 449 39.35 8.83 15.88
CA HIS A 449 39.73 8.91 17.30
C HIS A 449 38.56 9.40 18.22
N GLY A 450 37.32 9.54 17.70
CA GLY A 450 36.15 9.96 18.47
C GLY A 450 36.11 11.47 18.77
N SER A 451 36.86 12.28 18.01
CA SER A 451 36.96 13.72 18.22
C SER A 451 36.65 14.52 16.95
N ASN A 452 36.71 15.83 17.04
CA ASN A 452 36.51 16.74 15.91
C ASN A 452 37.70 17.71 15.78
N ILE A 453 37.99 18.09 14.54
CA ILE A 453 38.97 19.12 14.24
C ILE A 453 38.28 20.47 14.04
N TYR A 454 38.81 21.49 14.68
CA TYR A 454 38.29 22.86 14.67
C TYR A 454 39.31 23.79 14.03
N VAL A 455 38.83 24.87 13.45
CA VAL A 455 39.63 25.93 12.88
C VAL A 455 39.10 27.29 13.31
N ASP A 456 39.98 28.14 13.82
CA ASP A 456 39.75 29.56 14.03
C ASP A 456 40.78 30.36 13.24
N SER A 457 40.31 31.24 12.35
CA SER A 457 41.20 31.96 11.45
C SER A 457 40.62 33.30 11.02
N LEU A 458 41.51 34.26 10.90
CA LEU A 458 41.19 35.57 10.37
C LEU A 458 42.15 35.92 9.26
N GLU A 459 41.63 36.28 8.09
CA GLU A 459 42.44 36.69 6.94
C GLU A 459 43.43 37.80 7.30
N GLY A 460 44.70 37.60 7.00
CA GLY A 460 45.80 38.49 7.34
C GLY A 460 46.36 38.36 8.76
N LYS A 461 45.80 37.49 9.62
CA LYS A 461 46.25 37.30 11.01
C LYS A 461 46.76 35.90 11.35
N GLY A 462 46.49 34.93 10.48
CA GLY A 462 46.89 33.56 10.70
C GLY A 462 45.73 32.63 11.05
N SER A 463 46.04 31.38 11.38
CA SER A 463 45.07 30.33 11.69
C SER A 463 45.45 29.54 12.92
N THR A 464 44.43 28.94 13.58
CA THR A 464 44.60 28.00 14.67
C THR A 464 43.77 26.77 14.32
N PHE A 465 44.41 25.64 14.11
CA PHE A 465 43.78 24.34 13.99
C PHE A 465 43.87 23.64 15.33
N SER A 466 42.77 23.07 15.81
CA SER A 466 42.73 22.39 17.12
C SER A 466 41.86 21.14 17.11
N PHE A 467 42.25 20.13 17.88
CA PHE A 467 41.50 18.91 18.12
C PHE A 467 41.82 18.39 19.52
N GLY A 468 40.89 17.61 20.09
CA GLY A 468 41.07 17.00 21.38
C GLY A 468 41.28 15.50 21.28
N ILE A 469 42.09 14.93 22.15
CA ILE A 469 42.18 13.45 22.34
C ILE A 469 41.95 13.16 23.81
N THR A 470 41.01 12.23 24.07
CA THR A 470 40.67 11.83 25.44
C THR A 470 41.86 11.16 26.13
N THR A 471 42.25 11.65 27.29
CA THR A 471 43.26 10.98 28.12
C THR A 471 42.61 9.95 28.99
N ILE A 472 42.94 8.70 28.79
CA ILE A 472 42.67 7.67 29.78
C ILE A 472 43.87 7.62 30.69
N SER A 473 43.68 7.95 31.97
CA SER A 473 44.73 7.72 32.95
C SER A 473 45.03 6.23 33.01
N PRO A 474 46.31 5.79 32.93
CA PRO A 474 46.69 4.40 33.04
C PRO A 474 46.26 3.76 34.37
#